data_7759b93d81e8c3105950df4831dff0ee
#
_entry.id   7759b93d81e8c3105950df4831dff0ee
#
_cell.length_a   1.000
_cell.length_b   1.000
_cell.length_c   1.000
_cell.angle_alpha   90.00
_cell.angle_beta   90.00
_cell.angle_gamma   90.00
#
_symmetry.space_group_name_H-M   'P 1'
#
loop_
_entity.id
_entity.type
_entity.pdbx_description
1 polymer ?
#
loop_
_entity_poly.entity_id
_entity_poly.type
_entity_poly.pdbx_seq_one_letter_code
_entity_poly.pdbx_strand_id
1 'polypeptide(L)'
;PVQGLLERIDKGASRKFIIEQVKSPTDFFELDQKGDKVVIRGNNPVSIATGLNWYLKYYAGIQLSWNGMTAKLPATLPAVPRKERHETELNYRYDFNYCTHSYTMAFWDWERWEKEIDWMALHGINLPLAVVGTDVVWYNVLSKLGYSKEEINEFIAGPAFQGWWLMNNLEGWGGPNPDSWYKQREALQKRIVKRMNEYGIHPVLPGYSGMVPHNAKERLGLNVSDPGLWCGYRRPAFLQPTDP
;
A
#
# COMPACT_ATOMS: atom_id res chain seq x y z
N PRO A 1 11.90 10.75 5.85
CA PRO A 1 10.44 10.55 5.86
C PRO A 1 9.83 10.87 7.23
N VAL A 2 10.40 10.40 8.38
CA VAL A 2 9.80 10.57 9.72
C VAL A 2 9.70 12.05 10.17
N GLN A 3 10.64 12.90 9.81
CA GLN A 3 10.51 14.34 10.08
C GLN A 3 9.30 14.96 9.34
N GLY A 4 9.09 14.57 8.09
CA GLY A 4 7.91 15.00 7.33
C GLY A 4 6.60 14.46 7.92
N LEU A 5 6.61 13.22 8.45
CA LEU A 5 5.48 12.65 9.18
C LEU A 5 5.14 13.48 10.43
N LEU A 6 6.15 13.86 11.23
CA LEU A 6 5.98 14.74 12.38
C LEU A 6 5.31 16.08 12.01
N GLU A 7 5.74 16.69 10.91
CA GLU A 7 5.16 17.95 10.42
C GLU A 7 3.70 17.79 9.95
N ARG A 8 3.31 16.61 9.45
CA ARG A 8 1.92 16.31 9.10
C ARG A 8 1.05 16.01 10.31
N ILE A 9 1.63 15.49 11.39
CA ILE A 9 0.92 15.28 12.66
C ILE A 9 0.65 16.63 13.35
N ASP A 10 1.69 17.44 13.54
CA ASP A 10 1.60 18.79 14.12
C ASP A 10 2.71 19.68 13.54
N LYS A 11 2.35 20.80 12.94
CA LYS A 11 3.30 21.72 12.33
C LYS A 11 4.34 22.23 13.33
N GLY A 12 5.61 22.02 13.02
CA GLY A 12 6.74 22.37 13.88
C GLY A 12 7.12 21.29 14.90
N ALA A 13 6.45 20.15 14.91
CA ALA A 13 6.73 19.04 15.83
C ALA A 13 8.13 18.44 15.64
N SER A 14 8.66 18.44 14.43
CA SER A 14 9.99 17.86 14.14
C SER A 14 11.10 18.47 15.00
N ARG A 15 10.97 19.71 15.44
CA ARG A 15 11.96 20.42 16.28
C ARG A 15 12.07 19.86 17.71
N LYS A 16 11.05 19.13 18.17
CA LYS A 16 10.96 18.56 19.52
C LYS A 16 11.59 17.18 19.61
N PHE A 17 11.96 16.58 18.48
CA PHE A 17 12.50 15.23 18.40
C PHE A 17 13.90 15.22 17.78
N ILE A 18 14.70 14.25 18.20
CA ILE A 18 15.95 13.87 17.55
C ILE A 18 15.72 12.48 16.95
N ILE A 19 15.88 12.36 15.65
CA ILE A 19 15.68 11.12 14.91
C ILE A 19 17.03 10.57 14.49
N GLU A 20 17.34 9.34 14.91
CA GLU A 20 18.63 8.69 14.62
C GLU A 20 18.40 7.31 14.03
N GLN A 21 19.04 7.01 12.90
CA GLN A 21 19.04 5.69 12.33
C GLN A 21 20.30 4.93 12.73
N VAL A 22 20.13 3.73 13.31
CA VAL A 22 21.21 2.90 13.84
C VAL A 22 21.12 1.50 13.24
N LYS A 23 22.20 0.98 12.69
CA LYS A 23 22.21 -0.36 12.09
C LYS A 23 21.89 -1.45 13.11
N SER A 24 21.01 -2.37 12.75
CA SER A 24 20.68 -3.57 13.51
C SER A 24 20.21 -4.68 12.54
N PRO A 25 20.47 -5.94 12.86
CA PRO A 25 19.96 -7.07 12.08
C PRO A 25 18.45 -7.31 12.27
N THR A 26 17.88 -6.82 13.37
CA THR A 26 16.46 -6.91 13.71
C THR A 26 15.80 -5.54 13.70
N ASP A 27 14.51 -5.51 13.40
CA ASP A 27 13.72 -4.28 13.51
C ASP A 27 13.55 -3.90 14.99
N PHE A 28 13.92 -2.67 15.32
CA PHE A 28 13.80 -2.13 16.65
C PHE A 28 13.52 -0.64 16.63
N PHE A 29 12.94 -0.15 17.71
CA PHE A 29 13.01 1.25 18.08
C PHE A 29 13.52 1.42 19.51
N GLU A 30 14.07 2.57 19.79
CA GLU A 30 14.57 2.97 21.10
C GLU A 30 14.14 4.39 21.38
N LEU A 31 13.64 4.61 22.62
CA LEU A 31 13.29 5.93 23.13
C LEU A 31 14.30 6.36 24.18
N ASP A 32 14.69 7.63 24.15
CA ASP A 32 15.66 8.23 25.04
C ASP A 32 15.37 9.74 25.21
N GLN A 33 16.08 10.41 26.09
CA GLN A 33 15.96 11.84 26.34
C GLN A 33 17.30 12.54 26.17
N LYS A 34 17.29 13.71 25.50
CA LYS A 34 18.47 14.59 25.42
C LYS A 34 18.04 16.05 25.62
N GLY A 35 18.28 16.56 26.81
CA GLY A 35 17.77 17.88 27.20
C GLY A 35 16.23 17.89 27.17
N ASP A 36 15.66 18.84 26.48
CA ASP A 36 14.22 18.99 26.27
C ASP A 36 13.64 18.18 25.08
N LYS A 37 14.49 17.43 24.38
CA LYS A 37 14.09 16.68 23.18
C LYS A 37 13.99 15.19 23.45
N VAL A 38 12.97 14.58 22.87
CA VAL A 38 12.84 13.12 22.82
C VAL A 38 13.69 12.58 21.67
N VAL A 39 14.49 11.56 21.96
CA VAL A 39 15.31 10.86 20.97
C VAL A 39 14.62 9.57 20.57
N ILE A 40 14.42 9.39 19.27
CA ILE A 40 13.87 8.14 18.73
C ILE A 40 14.90 7.54 17.79
N ARG A 41 15.35 6.33 18.09
CA ARG A 41 16.28 5.54 17.27
C ARG A 41 15.57 4.34 16.69
N GLY A 42 16.01 3.89 15.53
CA GLY A 42 15.57 2.64 14.90
C GLY A 42 16.49 2.26 13.75
N ASN A 43 16.37 1.02 13.26
CA ASN A 43 17.23 0.55 12.16
C ASN A 43 16.71 1.00 10.78
N ASN A 44 15.44 1.36 10.67
CA ASN A 44 14.82 1.87 9.45
C ASN A 44 13.71 2.88 9.78
N PRO A 45 13.21 3.64 8.79
CA PRO A 45 12.20 4.67 9.06
C PRO A 45 10.86 4.14 9.59
N VAL A 46 10.44 2.90 9.22
CA VAL A 46 9.24 2.27 9.80
C VAL A 46 9.42 2.04 11.29
N SER A 47 10.54 1.46 11.70
CA SER A 47 10.83 1.25 13.12
C SER A 47 10.86 2.55 13.92
N ILE A 48 11.46 3.61 13.35
CA ILE A 48 11.48 4.93 13.98
C ILE A 48 10.06 5.52 14.10
N ALA A 49 9.24 5.38 13.04
CA ALA A 49 7.84 5.84 13.06
C ALA A 49 7.00 5.06 14.08
N THR A 50 7.24 3.76 14.23
CA THR A 50 6.63 2.93 15.27
C THR A 50 7.01 3.42 16.66
N GLY A 51 8.28 3.75 16.88
CA GLY A 51 8.76 4.37 18.11
C GLY A 51 8.12 5.73 18.41
N LEU A 52 7.89 6.54 17.36
CA LEU A 52 7.15 7.80 17.49
C LEU A 52 5.72 7.55 17.94
N ASN A 53 4.99 6.61 17.31
CA ASN A 53 3.63 6.27 17.70
C ASN A 53 3.57 5.74 19.15
N TRP A 54 4.53 4.89 19.51
CA TRP A 54 4.68 4.39 20.89
C TRP A 54 4.85 5.54 21.90
N TYR A 55 5.78 6.48 21.63
CA TYR A 55 5.97 7.64 22.46
C TYR A 55 4.71 8.50 22.60
N LEU A 56 4.06 8.82 21.46
CA LEU A 56 2.84 9.63 21.47
C LEU A 56 1.75 8.96 22.30
N LYS A 57 1.57 7.66 22.17
CA LYS A 57 0.53 6.90 22.87
C LYS A 57 0.80 6.76 24.37
N TYR A 58 1.99 6.31 24.74
CA TYR A 58 2.27 5.88 26.10
C TYR A 58 2.88 6.95 27.00
N TYR A 59 3.51 7.98 26.42
CA TYR A 59 4.07 9.11 27.15
C TYR A 59 3.23 10.37 27.02
N ALA A 60 2.86 10.74 25.80
CA ALA A 60 2.12 11.97 25.55
C ALA A 60 0.60 11.83 25.66
N GLY A 61 0.06 10.61 25.81
CA GLY A 61 -1.38 10.35 25.88
C GLY A 61 -2.13 10.67 24.56
N ILE A 62 -1.41 10.67 23.42
CA ILE A 62 -1.94 11.02 22.10
C ILE A 62 -2.16 9.74 21.31
N GLN A 63 -3.40 9.45 20.94
CA GLN A 63 -3.78 8.35 20.07
C GLN A 63 -3.95 8.84 18.64
N LEU A 64 -3.06 8.39 17.74
CA LEU A 64 -3.27 8.52 16.30
C LEU A 64 -4.05 7.30 15.81
N SER A 65 -5.13 7.54 15.10
CA SER A 65 -5.99 6.49 14.57
C SER A 65 -6.15 6.64 13.06
N TRP A 66 -6.67 5.61 12.42
CA TRP A 66 -6.94 5.62 10.98
C TRP A 66 -7.82 6.80 10.53
N ASN A 67 -8.75 7.23 11.39
CA ASN A 67 -9.63 8.37 11.14
C ASN A 67 -9.11 9.72 11.66
N GLY A 68 -8.03 9.73 12.45
CA GLY A 68 -7.46 10.93 13.04
C GLY A 68 -5.94 10.87 13.14
N MET A 69 -5.27 11.42 12.13
CA MET A 69 -3.80 11.38 11.98
C MET A 69 -3.11 12.70 12.38
N THR A 70 -3.87 13.66 12.90
CA THR A 70 -3.33 14.94 13.37
C THR A 70 -3.60 15.11 14.87
N ALA A 71 -2.66 15.71 15.56
CA ALA A 71 -2.80 15.99 16.99
C ALA A 71 -1.97 17.21 17.36
N LYS A 72 -2.42 17.98 18.33
CA LYS A 72 -1.63 19.08 18.91
C LYS A 72 -0.72 18.54 20.00
N LEU A 73 0.57 18.61 19.78
CA LEU A 73 1.56 18.20 20.77
C LEU A 73 1.66 19.25 21.91
N PRO A 74 1.87 18.82 23.16
CA PRO A 74 2.08 19.75 24.27
C PRO A 74 3.31 20.63 24.03
N ALA A 75 3.31 21.83 24.60
CA ALA A 75 4.43 22.75 24.48
C ALA A 75 5.74 22.12 24.98
N THR A 76 5.70 21.46 26.12
CA THR A 76 6.77 20.63 26.66
C THR A 76 6.36 19.16 26.52
N LEU A 77 7.18 18.37 25.86
CA LEU A 77 6.95 16.94 25.72
C LEU A 77 7.18 16.23 27.07
N PRO A 78 6.35 15.23 27.42
CA PRO A 78 6.63 14.35 28.56
C PRO A 78 8.01 13.69 28.43
N ALA A 79 8.77 13.66 29.53
CA ALA A 79 10.11 13.09 29.50
C ALA A 79 10.09 11.58 29.37
N VAL A 80 11.13 11.04 28.74
CA VAL A 80 11.46 9.61 28.74
C VAL A 80 12.42 9.37 29.92
N PRO A 81 11.95 8.86 31.08
CA PRO A 81 12.72 8.85 32.31
C PRO A 81 13.90 7.90 32.30
N ARG A 82 13.85 6.91 31.45
CA ARG A 82 14.92 5.94 31.19
C ARG A 82 14.87 5.47 29.76
N LYS A 83 16.03 5.22 29.19
CA LYS A 83 16.14 4.62 27.87
C LYS A 83 15.38 3.30 27.82
N GLU A 84 14.55 3.11 26.82
CA GLU A 84 13.84 1.85 26.56
C GLU A 84 14.01 1.42 25.11
N ARG A 85 14.02 0.11 24.89
CA ARG A 85 14.20 -0.50 23.58
C ARG A 85 13.17 -1.60 23.36
N HIS A 86 12.58 -1.61 22.19
CA HIS A 86 11.62 -2.61 21.73
C HIS A 86 12.10 -3.19 20.40
N GLU A 87 12.03 -4.50 20.29
CA GLU A 87 12.46 -5.25 19.10
C GLU A 87 11.35 -6.19 18.64
N THR A 88 11.41 -6.60 17.37
CA THR A 88 10.53 -7.63 16.84
C THR A 88 11.35 -8.62 15.98
N GLU A 89 11.02 -9.91 16.13
CA GLU A 89 11.56 -10.98 15.28
C GLU A 89 10.75 -11.17 13.99
N LEU A 90 9.59 -10.49 13.88
CA LEU A 90 8.74 -10.56 12.70
C LEU A 90 9.34 -9.74 11.56
N ASN A 91 9.92 -10.41 10.58
CA ASN A 91 10.50 -9.77 9.40
C ASN A 91 9.43 -9.12 8.51
N TYR A 92 8.24 -9.71 8.43
CA TYR A 92 7.15 -9.27 7.57
C TYR A 92 5.91 -8.96 8.40
N ARG A 93 5.41 -7.75 8.24
CA ARG A 93 4.17 -7.25 8.85
C ARG A 93 3.28 -6.76 7.71
N TYR A 94 2.40 -7.68 7.29
CA TYR A 94 1.60 -7.55 6.08
C TYR A 94 0.32 -6.77 6.34
N ASP A 95 -0.13 -6.00 5.34
CA ASP A 95 -1.42 -5.32 5.35
C ASP A 95 -2.10 -5.38 3.98
N PHE A 96 -3.41 -5.16 3.98
CA PHE A 96 -4.33 -5.16 2.87
C PHE A 96 -4.63 -6.54 2.29
N ASN A 97 -5.72 -6.57 1.54
CA ASN A 97 -6.13 -7.64 0.66
C ASN A 97 -6.88 -7.06 -0.55
N TYR A 98 -7.22 -7.89 -1.52
CA TYR A 98 -7.92 -7.45 -2.72
C TYR A 98 -9.29 -6.83 -2.41
N CYS A 99 -10.04 -7.39 -1.45
CA CYS A 99 -11.36 -6.87 -1.08
C CYS A 99 -11.27 -5.46 -0.50
N THR A 100 -10.33 -5.21 0.41
CA THR A 100 -10.11 -3.89 1.01
C THR A 100 -9.89 -2.82 -0.05
N HIS A 101 -9.12 -3.13 -1.11
CA HIS A 101 -8.89 -2.23 -2.23
C HIS A 101 -10.21 -1.79 -2.88
N SER A 102 -11.08 -2.75 -3.25
CA SER A 102 -12.34 -2.44 -3.94
C SER A 102 -13.38 -1.78 -3.04
N TYR A 103 -13.51 -2.21 -1.78
CA TYR A 103 -14.52 -1.67 -0.88
C TYR A 103 -14.16 -0.29 -0.31
N THR A 104 -12.88 0.02 -0.15
CA THR A 104 -12.45 1.21 0.59
C THR A 104 -11.57 2.14 -0.25
N MET A 105 -10.66 1.60 -1.08
CA MET A 105 -9.53 2.35 -1.64
C MET A 105 -9.65 2.68 -3.12
N ALA A 106 -10.71 2.19 -3.80
CA ALA A 106 -10.86 2.25 -5.25
C ALA A 106 -10.66 3.65 -5.85
N PHE A 107 -11.11 4.68 -5.14
CA PHE A 107 -11.08 6.08 -5.59
C PHE A 107 -10.14 6.97 -4.78
N TRP A 108 -9.31 6.39 -3.92
CA TRP A 108 -8.38 7.20 -3.15
C TRP A 108 -7.42 7.97 -4.05
N ASP A 109 -7.26 9.23 -3.71
CA ASP A 109 -6.25 10.13 -4.26
C ASP A 109 -4.93 10.04 -3.49
N TRP A 110 -3.97 10.90 -3.87
CA TRP A 110 -2.68 10.93 -3.21
C TRP A 110 -2.78 11.33 -1.74
N GLU A 111 -3.61 12.29 -1.39
CA GLU A 111 -3.72 12.79 -0.01
C GLU A 111 -4.18 11.68 0.93
N ARG A 112 -5.14 10.87 0.48
CA ARG A 112 -5.60 9.73 1.27
C ARG A 112 -4.54 8.61 1.34
N TRP A 113 -3.85 8.33 0.24
CA TRP A 113 -2.76 7.36 0.22
C TRP A 113 -1.57 7.80 1.08
N GLU A 114 -1.20 9.09 1.10
CA GLU A 114 -0.14 9.60 1.97
C GLU A 114 -0.45 9.35 3.44
N LYS A 115 -1.70 9.61 3.86
CA LYS A 115 -2.15 9.31 5.23
C LYS A 115 -2.08 7.82 5.55
N GLU A 116 -2.45 6.96 4.61
CA GLU A 116 -2.41 5.51 4.79
C GLU A 116 -0.97 5.00 4.94
N ILE A 117 -0.05 5.48 4.11
CA ILE A 117 1.37 5.11 4.22
C ILE A 117 1.96 5.59 5.54
N ASP A 118 1.61 6.79 5.98
CA ASP A 118 2.00 7.30 7.29
C ASP A 118 1.44 6.45 8.43
N TRP A 119 0.16 6.05 8.32
CA TRP A 119 -0.47 5.16 9.29
C TRP A 119 0.21 3.79 9.35
N MET A 120 0.50 3.18 8.19
CA MET A 120 1.25 1.94 8.12
C MET A 120 2.61 2.05 8.80
N ALA A 121 3.38 3.12 8.50
CA ALA A 121 4.68 3.34 9.12
C ALA A 121 4.59 3.48 10.65
N LEU A 122 3.60 4.22 11.17
CA LEU A 122 3.34 4.38 12.60
C LEU A 122 2.97 3.07 13.30
N HIS A 123 2.40 2.11 12.57
CA HIS A 123 1.96 0.81 13.09
C HIS A 123 2.91 -0.34 12.75
N GLY A 124 4.08 -0.02 12.20
CA GLY A 124 5.13 -1.02 11.94
C GLY A 124 4.87 -1.90 10.72
N ILE A 125 3.90 -1.56 9.88
CA ILE A 125 3.62 -2.29 8.63
C ILE A 125 4.75 -2.05 7.64
N ASN A 126 5.30 -3.11 7.07
CA ASN A 126 6.42 -3.01 6.13
C ASN A 126 6.20 -3.79 4.82
N LEU A 127 5.05 -4.47 4.65
CA LEU A 127 4.80 -5.36 3.52
C LEU A 127 3.33 -5.30 3.05
N PRO A 128 2.80 -4.14 2.58
CA PRO A 128 1.41 -4.03 2.14
C PRO A 128 1.21 -4.53 0.71
N LEU A 129 0.01 -5.09 0.42
CA LEU A 129 -0.42 -5.39 -0.94
C LEU A 129 -0.61 -4.09 -1.74
N ALA A 130 0.07 -3.95 -2.87
CA ALA A 130 0.03 -2.78 -3.73
C ALA A 130 -0.74 -3.07 -5.04
N VAL A 131 -2.04 -2.80 -5.04
CA VAL A 131 -2.94 -3.13 -6.16
C VAL A 131 -3.09 -1.98 -7.16
N VAL A 132 -2.95 -0.73 -6.72
CA VAL A 132 -3.12 0.47 -7.57
C VAL A 132 -2.24 0.36 -8.82
N GLY A 133 -2.82 0.61 -10.00
CA GLY A 133 -2.10 0.59 -11.28
C GLY A 133 -1.87 -0.81 -11.87
N THR A 134 -2.34 -1.88 -11.25
CA THR A 134 -2.30 -3.23 -11.82
C THR A 134 -3.10 -3.31 -13.12
N ASP A 135 -4.22 -2.63 -13.20
CA ASP A 135 -5.04 -2.46 -14.39
C ASP A 135 -4.30 -1.79 -15.54
N VAL A 136 -3.40 -0.84 -15.25
CA VAL A 136 -2.55 -0.19 -16.24
C VAL A 136 -1.57 -1.19 -16.87
N VAL A 137 -1.00 -2.08 -16.04
CA VAL A 137 -0.10 -3.13 -16.53
C VAL A 137 -0.84 -4.06 -17.49
N TRP A 138 -2.03 -4.51 -17.11
CA TRP A 138 -2.88 -5.33 -17.95
C TRP A 138 -3.27 -4.63 -19.26
N TYR A 139 -3.71 -3.38 -19.19
CA TYR A 139 -4.02 -2.56 -20.36
C TYR A 139 -2.85 -2.52 -21.35
N ASN A 140 -1.65 -2.22 -20.84
CA ASN A 140 -0.45 -2.13 -21.66
C ASN A 140 -0.04 -3.47 -22.28
N VAL A 141 -0.14 -4.57 -21.52
CA VAL A 141 0.19 -5.91 -22.02
C VAL A 141 -0.79 -6.33 -23.12
N LEU A 142 -2.09 -6.22 -22.87
CA LEU A 142 -3.11 -6.61 -23.83
C LEU A 142 -3.04 -5.76 -25.11
N SER A 143 -2.80 -4.46 -24.99
CA SER A 143 -2.56 -3.60 -26.16
C SER A 143 -1.37 -4.07 -27.00
N LYS A 144 -0.27 -4.49 -26.38
CA LYS A 144 0.91 -5.04 -27.07
C LYS A 144 0.62 -6.39 -27.74
N LEU A 145 -0.31 -7.16 -27.19
CA LEU A 145 -0.78 -8.43 -27.76
C LEU A 145 -1.84 -8.25 -28.86
N GLY A 146 -2.16 -7.00 -29.23
CA GLY A 146 -3.06 -6.67 -30.31
C GLY A 146 -4.55 -6.68 -29.96
N TYR A 147 -4.91 -6.69 -28.69
CA TYR A 147 -6.28 -6.48 -28.26
C TYR A 147 -6.75 -5.06 -28.55
N SER A 148 -7.98 -4.92 -29.04
CA SER A 148 -8.60 -3.61 -29.18
C SER A 148 -8.97 -3.01 -27.83
N LYS A 149 -9.22 -1.70 -27.82
CA LYS A 149 -9.66 -1.02 -26.61
C LYS A 149 -10.98 -1.58 -26.07
N GLU A 150 -11.89 -1.94 -26.96
CA GLU A 150 -13.19 -2.54 -26.63
C GLU A 150 -12.99 -3.88 -25.93
N GLU A 151 -12.15 -4.77 -26.49
CA GLU A 151 -11.82 -6.06 -25.91
C GLU A 151 -11.15 -5.92 -24.52
N ILE A 152 -10.23 -4.96 -24.37
CA ILE A 152 -9.59 -4.68 -23.09
C ILE A 152 -10.62 -4.19 -22.06
N ASN A 153 -11.56 -3.35 -22.47
CA ASN A 153 -12.63 -2.85 -21.61
C ASN A 153 -13.66 -3.94 -21.21
N GLU A 154 -13.80 -4.98 -22.03
CA GLU A 154 -14.61 -6.16 -21.69
C GLU A 154 -13.92 -7.07 -20.67
N PHE A 155 -12.61 -6.96 -20.53
CA PHE A 155 -11.82 -7.77 -19.60
C PHE A 155 -11.53 -7.06 -18.27
N ILE A 156 -11.02 -5.81 -18.31
CA ILE A 156 -10.64 -5.07 -17.12
C ILE A 156 -11.88 -4.51 -16.41
N ALA A 157 -12.07 -4.88 -15.15
CA ALA A 157 -13.17 -4.38 -14.35
C ALA A 157 -12.99 -2.91 -13.98
N GLY A 158 -14.11 -2.24 -13.70
CA GLY A 158 -14.12 -0.88 -13.15
C GLY A 158 -13.52 -0.78 -11.75
N PRO A 159 -13.24 0.46 -11.27
CA PRO A 159 -12.42 0.69 -10.08
C PRO A 159 -12.91 -0.04 -8.82
N ALA A 160 -14.22 -0.05 -8.58
CA ALA A 160 -14.81 -0.68 -7.41
C ALA A 160 -14.85 -2.22 -7.50
N PHE A 161 -14.51 -2.81 -8.64
CA PHE A 161 -14.56 -4.25 -8.88
C PHE A 161 -13.19 -4.85 -9.21
N GLN A 162 -12.13 -4.07 -9.19
CA GLN A 162 -10.76 -4.53 -9.48
C GLN A 162 -10.30 -5.66 -8.56
N GLY A 163 -10.63 -5.62 -7.28
CA GLY A 163 -10.31 -6.68 -6.34
C GLY A 163 -10.91 -8.02 -6.75
N TRP A 164 -12.18 -8.02 -7.15
CA TRP A 164 -12.89 -9.21 -7.63
C TRP A 164 -12.33 -9.74 -8.95
N TRP A 165 -11.99 -8.83 -9.87
CA TRP A 165 -11.33 -9.18 -11.12
C TRP A 165 -9.95 -9.79 -10.88
N LEU A 166 -9.12 -9.20 -10.04
CA LEU A 166 -7.78 -9.71 -9.70
C LEU A 166 -7.82 -11.04 -8.92
N MET A 167 -8.93 -11.35 -8.26
CA MET A 167 -9.21 -12.66 -7.67
C MET A 167 -9.81 -13.65 -8.67
N ASN A 168 -9.87 -13.31 -9.95
CA ASN A 168 -10.40 -14.14 -11.05
C ASN A 168 -11.91 -14.44 -10.94
N ASN A 169 -12.69 -13.60 -10.29
CA ASN A 169 -14.11 -13.84 -10.06
C ASN A 169 -15.00 -13.30 -11.17
N LEU A 170 -14.61 -12.22 -11.82
CA LEU A 170 -15.38 -11.57 -12.89
C LEU A 170 -14.48 -10.81 -13.84
N GLU A 171 -14.98 -10.50 -15.04
CA GLU A 171 -14.35 -9.55 -15.98
C GLU A 171 -15.33 -8.44 -16.38
N GLY A 172 -14.77 -7.27 -16.76
CA GLY A 172 -15.47 -6.14 -17.38
C GLY A 172 -16.52 -5.43 -16.54
N TRP A 173 -16.85 -5.92 -15.35
CA TRP A 173 -17.94 -5.36 -14.54
C TRP A 173 -17.58 -3.97 -14.02
N GLY A 174 -18.55 -3.03 -14.09
CA GLY A 174 -18.37 -1.66 -13.61
C GLY A 174 -17.45 -0.79 -14.46
N GLY A 175 -17.05 -1.27 -15.65
CA GLY A 175 -16.31 -0.51 -16.65
C GLY A 175 -17.26 0.17 -17.68
N PRO A 176 -16.71 0.70 -18.79
CA PRO A 176 -15.28 0.80 -19.11
C PRO A 176 -14.56 1.93 -18.35
N ASN A 177 -13.26 1.72 -18.12
CA ASN A 177 -12.42 2.78 -17.55
C ASN A 177 -12.00 3.78 -18.65
N PRO A 178 -12.11 5.09 -18.44
CA PRO A 178 -11.62 6.08 -19.40
C PRO A 178 -10.09 6.12 -19.44
N ASP A 179 -9.51 6.57 -20.57
CA ASP A 179 -8.05 6.68 -20.74
C ASP A 179 -7.36 7.54 -19.66
N SER A 180 -8.08 8.57 -19.18
CA SER A 180 -7.58 9.42 -18.09
C SER A 180 -7.39 8.65 -16.79
N TRP A 181 -8.20 7.62 -16.55
CA TRP A 181 -8.08 6.74 -15.39
C TRP A 181 -6.71 6.05 -15.36
N TYR A 182 -6.35 5.37 -16.44
CA TYR A 182 -5.08 4.64 -16.53
C TYR A 182 -3.87 5.56 -16.30
N LYS A 183 -3.87 6.76 -16.92
CA LYS A 183 -2.81 7.76 -16.72
C LYS A 183 -2.71 8.22 -15.26
N GLN A 184 -3.85 8.47 -14.62
CA GLN A 184 -3.90 8.89 -13.22
C GLN A 184 -3.44 7.76 -12.27
N ARG A 185 -3.85 6.52 -12.52
CA ARG A 185 -3.45 5.37 -11.69
C ARG A 185 -1.96 5.07 -11.81
N GLU A 186 -1.38 5.17 -13.00
CA GLU A 186 0.07 5.04 -13.19
C GLU A 186 0.83 6.11 -12.40
N ALA A 187 0.43 7.37 -12.52
CA ALA A 187 1.06 8.47 -11.80
C ALA A 187 0.93 8.32 -10.28
N LEU A 188 -0.26 7.91 -9.81
CA LEU A 188 -0.51 7.67 -8.39
C LEU A 188 0.35 6.52 -7.86
N GLN A 189 0.41 5.39 -8.56
CA GLN A 189 1.21 4.23 -8.12
C GLN A 189 2.70 4.57 -8.02
N LYS A 190 3.24 5.33 -8.97
CA LYS A 190 4.63 5.81 -8.89
C LYS A 190 4.90 6.61 -7.61
N ARG A 191 3.95 7.46 -7.19
CA ARG A 191 4.06 8.23 -5.94
C ARG A 191 3.94 7.34 -4.70
N ILE A 192 3.01 6.37 -4.71
CA ILE A 192 2.81 5.40 -3.62
C ILE A 192 4.10 4.60 -3.40
N VAL A 193 4.62 3.96 -4.45
CA VAL A 193 5.83 3.14 -4.35
C VAL A 193 7.03 3.97 -3.91
N LYS A 194 7.19 5.18 -4.46
CA LYS A 194 8.26 6.08 -4.01
C LYS A 194 8.19 6.36 -2.52
N ARG A 195 7.00 6.74 -2.01
CA ARG A 195 6.81 7.03 -0.58
C ARG A 195 7.00 5.79 0.29
N MET A 196 6.50 4.63 -0.12
CA MET A 196 6.73 3.37 0.59
C MET A 196 8.23 3.07 0.70
N ASN A 197 8.97 3.18 -0.40
CA ASN A 197 10.43 2.96 -0.41
C ASN A 197 11.18 3.96 0.50
N GLU A 198 10.75 5.22 0.56
CA GLU A 198 11.34 6.22 1.48
C GLU A 198 11.23 5.80 2.96
N TYR A 199 10.16 5.07 3.32
CA TYR A 199 9.99 4.50 4.67
C TYR A 199 10.70 3.15 4.85
N GLY A 200 11.10 2.48 3.79
CA GLY A 200 11.54 1.08 3.83
C GLY A 200 10.37 0.09 3.87
N ILE A 201 9.20 0.51 3.42
CA ILE A 201 8.03 -0.35 3.19
C ILE A 201 8.18 -1.00 1.82
N HIS A 202 8.02 -2.32 1.75
CA HIS A 202 8.19 -3.11 0.53
C HIS A 202 6.80 -3.45 -0.06
N PRO A 203 6.39 -2.80 -1.18
CA PRO A 203 5.11 -3.11 -1.79
C PRO A 203 5.10 -4.53 -2.36
N VAL A 204 4.06 -5.32 -2.02
CA VAL A 204 3.80 -6.62 -2.62
C VAL A 204 2.97 -6.41 -3.86
N LEU A 205 3.52 -6.73 -5.02
CA LEU A 205 2.81 -6.63 -6.29
C LEU A 205 2.16 -7.98 -6.63
N PRO A 206 0.91 -7.98 -7.16
CA PRO A 206 0.31 -9.20 -7.69
C PRO A 206 1.18 -9.82 -8.77
N GLY A 207 1.44 -11.11 -8.65
CA GLY A 207 2.11 -11.89 -9.70
C GLY A 207 1.11 -12.35 -10.76
N TYR A 208 1.62 -13.00 -11.81
CA TYR A 208 0.80 -13.63 -12.82
C TYR A 208 0.09 -14.87 -12.25
N SER A 209 -1.23 -14.92 -12.42
CA SER A 209 -2.09 -15.98 -11.86
C SER A 209 -2.59 -16.99 -12.89
N GLY A 210 -2.18 -16.86 -14.16
CA GLY A 210 -2.74 -17.63 -15.28
C GLY A 210 -4.03 -17.01 -15.85
N MET A 211 -4.52 -15.91 -15.28
CA MET A 211 -5.71 -15.22 -15.78
C MET A 211 -5.46 -14.62 -17.16
N VAL A 212 -6.39 -14.83 -18.08
CA VAL A 212 -6.38 -14.26 -19.44
C VAL A 212 -7.80 -13.86 -19.82
N PRO A 213 -8.00 -12.95 -20.81
CA PRO A 213 -9.33 -12.66 -21.32
C PRO A 213 -10.04 -13.94 -21.81
N HIS A 214 -11.35 -14.00 -21.66
CA HIS A 214 -12.16 -15.17 -22.06
C HIS A 214 -11.95 -15.58 -23.53
N ASN A 215 -11.63 -14.63 -24.42
CA ASN A 215 -11.39 -14.85 -25.85
C ASN A 215 -9.91 -15.09 -26.21
N ALA A 216 -9.06 -15.39 -25.22
CA ALA A 216 -7.61 -15.58 -25.46
C ALA A 216 -7.31 -16.77 -26.37
N LYS A 217 -8.17 -17.80 -26.38
CA LYS A 217 -8.05 -18.93 -27.33
C LYS A 217 -8.16 -18.47 -28.77
N GLU A 218 -9.19 -17.70 -29.08
CA GLU A 218 -9.48 -17.21 -30.43
C GLU A 218 -8.47 -16.14 -30.86
N ARG A 219 -8.03 -15.29 -29.93
CA ARG A 219 -7.16 -14.15 -30.22
C ARG A 219 -5.69 -14.52 -30.32
N LEU A 220 -5.23 -15.43 -29.46
CA LEU A 220 -3.81 -15.73 -29.29
C LEU A 220 -3.47 -17.21 -29.54
N GLY A 221 -4.47 -18.06 -29.79
CA GLY A 221 -4.27 -19.51 -29.97
C GLY A 221 -3.88 -20.25 -28.69
N LEU A 222 -4.09 -19.64 -27.50
CA LEU A 222 -3.70 -20.22 -26.23
C LEU A 222 -4.62 -21.37 -25.83
N ASN A 223 -4.06 -22.35 -25.14
CA ASN A 223 -4.83 -23.42 -24.52
C ASN A 223 -5.36 -22.93 -23.17
N VAL A 224 -6.64 -22.61 -23.11
CA VAL A 224 -7.29 -22.03 -21.94
C VAL A 224 -8.44 -22.89 -21.43
N SER A 225 -8.70 -22.85 -20.14
CA SER A 225 -9.91 -23.39 -19.53
C SER A 225 -10.98 -22.32 -19.40
N ASP A 226 -12.24 -22.71 -19.56
CA ASP A 226 -13.38 -21.89 -19.16
C ASP A 226 -13.71 -22.15 -17.68
N PRO A 227 -13.53 -21.18 -16.79
CA PRO A 227 -13.84 -21.33 -15.36
C PRO A 227 -15.34 -21.18 -15.05
N GLY A 228 -16.21 -21.03 -16.06
CA GLY A 228 -17.65 -20.84 -15.89
C GLY A 228 -18.03 -19.47 -15.33
N LEU A 229 -19.09 -19.45 -14.51
CA LEU A 229 -19.64 -18.23 -13.94
C LEU A 229 -19.37 -18.12 -12.44
N TRP A 230 -19.24 -16.90 -11.94
CA TRP A 230 -19.27 -16.58 -10.52
C TRP A 230 -20.45 -15.64 -10.24
N CYS A 231 -21.41 -16.08 -9.42
CA CYS A 231 -22.62 -15.31 -9.14
C CYS A 231 -23.35 -14.79 -10.39
N GLY A 232 -23.35 -15.57 -11.49
CA GLY A 232 -23.93 -15.18 -12.76
C GLY A 232 -23.05 -14.31 -13.65
N TYR A 233 -21.87 -13.90 -13.20
CA TYR A 233 -20.92 -13.11 -13.99
C TYR A 233 -19.89 -14.00 -14.67
N ARG A 234 -19.50 -13.61 -15.90
CA ARG A 234 -18.43 -14.26 -16.64
C ARG A 234 -17.11 -14.08 -15.89
N ARG A 235 -16.38 -15.17 -15.72
CA ARG A 235 -15.03 -15.15 -15.15
C ARG A 235 -13.98 -15.06 -16.26
N PRO A 236 -12.78 -14.53 -15.97
CA PRO A 236 -11.63 -14.67 -16.85
C PRO A 236 -11.36 -16.14 -17.18
N ALA A 237 -10.84 -16.43 -18.37
CA ALA A 237 -10.29 -17.74 -18.65
C ALA A 237 -8.94 -17.94 -17.96
N PHE A 238 -8.47 -19.17 -17.89
CA PHE A 238 -7.18 -19.52 -17.33
C PHE A 238 -6.30 -20.21 -18.35
N LEU A 239 -5.09 -19.73 -18.50
CA LEU A 239 -4.06 -20.41 -19.26
C LEU A 239 -3.77 -21.76 -18.61
N GLN A 240 -3.76 -22.82 -19.41
CA GLN A 240 -3.37 -24.14 -18.93
C GLN A 240 -1.89 -24.13 -18.56
N PRO A 241 -1.49 -24.69 -17.39
CA PRO A 241 -0.09 -24.69 -16.95
C PRO A 241 0.87 -25.40 -17.89
N THR A 242 0.34 -26.23 -18.78
CA THR A 242 1.09 -27.01 -19.77
C THR A 242 1.10 -26.36 -21.15
N ASP A 243 0.54 -25.18 -21.31
CA ASP A 243 0.62 -24.42 -22.56
C ASP A 243 2.07 -23.97 -22.78
N PRO A 244 2.70 -24.25 -23.94
CA PRO A 244 4.12 -24.02 -24.19
C PRO A 244 4.50 -22.53 -24.27
#